data_a8f8cba9165c820a616d1d3d7d030948
#
_entry.id   a8f8cba9165c820a616d1d3d7d030948
#
_cell.length_a   1.000
_cell.length_b   1.000
_cell.length_c   1.000
_cell.angle_alpha   90.00
_cell.angle_beta   90.00
_cell.angle_gamma   90.00
#
_symmetry.space_group_name_H-M   'P 1'
#
loop_
_entity.id
_entity.type
_entity.pdbx_description
1 polymer ?
#
loop_
_entity_poly.entity_id
_entity_poly.type
_entity_poly.pdbx_seq_one_letter_code
_entity_poly.pdbx_strand_id
1 'polypeptide(L)'
;MKDTKASASPERHDDRDEIARLLPAPAGRDLPRERHLRRKELLMRQIDRDRAASAHPSRRLLRPALLAPVTALALGGVLAGGFALSGGDREPAAGTASGTATDMQPAAALLRQISGVAGKKAAPAVRDDQFVYTREKIRETDITSGKAVVSPLKDYEKWIAQEPGPLKKLGLIRSDGETFPLNAELGDTNGTPAGFSRPTYQWLSSLPTDPTQLLDYLYANTPQVGQRERDQAVFEQIGELLGGVMPPRTAAALYEAAARIPGVTRTPQAWDAIGRPGIGIARDDKRNGVHTEWVFDRKDLSFLGFRSYLIKDAPYGKAGTLLSSTAQIRTAVVNKPGEEPPGTAGTRDDHKG
;
A
#
# COMPACT_ATOMS: atom_id res chain seq x y z
N MET A 1 57.75 41.77 -9.72
CA MET A 1 57.23 42.29 -11.00
C MET A 1 57.11 41.13 -11.98
N LYS A 2 55.93 40.60 -12.12
CA LYS A 2 55.28 40.14 -13.37
C LYS A 2 54.07 39.28 -12.99
N ASP A 3 52.94 39.89 -13.20
CA ASP A 3 51.61 39.27 -13.12
C ASP A 3 51.46 38.17 -14.18
N THR A 4 50.93 37.03 -13.80
CA THR A 4 50.46 36.03 -14.75
C THR A 4 48.96 35.85 -14.55
N LYS A 5 48.19 36.51 -15.38
CA LYS A 5 46.74 36.41 -15.55
C LYS A 5 46.43 35.04 -16.14
N ALA A 6 45.69 34.22 -15.41
CA ALA A 6 45.12 32.97 -15.92
C ALA A 6 43.94 33.29 -16.81
N SER A 7 44.05 32.99 -18.10
CA SER A 7 43.03 33.08 -19.13
C SER A 7 42.04 31.93 -18.92
N ALA A 8 40.76 32.25 -18.64
CA ALA A 8 39.67 31.30 -18.63
C ALA A 8 39.25 30.99 -20.07
N SER A 9 39.22 29.69 -20.41
CA SER A 9 38.84 29.17 -21.73
C SER A 9 37.38 29.38 -22.05
N PRO A 10 37.00 29.86 -23.23
CA PRO A 10 35.61 30.04 -23.63
C PRO A 10 34.88 28.82 -24.21
N GLU A 11 35.50 27.63 -24.18
CA GLU A 11 35.00 26.44 -24.90
C GLU A 11 33.82 25.69 -24.26
N ARG A 12 33.38 26.02 -23.03
CA ARG A 12 32.28 25.30 -22.36
C ARG A 12 30.88 25.86 -22.60
N HIS A 13 30.74 26.97 -23.31
CA HIS A 13 29.41 27.55 -23.58
C HIS A 13 28.83 27.05 -24.91
N ASP A 14 29.66 26.79 -25.90
CA ASP A 14 29.24 26.36 -27.24
C ASP A 14 28.67 24.91 -27.23
N ASP A 15 29.26 24.00 -26.47
CA ASP A 15 28.81 22.60 -26.40
C ASP A 15 27.39 22.43 -25.81
N ARG A 16 26.96 23.34 -24.93
CA ARG A 16 25.61 23.31 -24.36
C ARG A 16 24.55 23.79 -25.34
N ASP A 17 24.87 24.76 -26.14
CA ASP A 17 23.95 25.32 -27.14
C ASP A 17 23.84 24.40 -28.37
N GLU A 18 24.89 23.64 -28.67
CA GLU A 18 24.88 22.64 -29.73
C GLU A 18 24.08 21.39 -29.32
N ILE A 19 24.22 20.92 -28.10
CA ILE A 19 23.38 19.81 -27.52
C ILE A 19 21.90 20.22 -27.45
N ALA A 20 21.61 21.49 -27.11
CA ALA A 20 20.23 21.98 -27.06
C ALA A 20 19.56 22.06 -28.45
N ARG A 21 20.34 22.19 -29.53
CA ARG A 21 19.84 22.19 -30.92
C ARG A 21 19.61 20.77 -31.48
N LEU A 22 20.27 19.77 -30.92
CA LEU A 22 20.14 18.36 -31.33
C LEU A 22 19.00 17.62 -30.60
N LEU A 23 18.45 18.19 -29.53
CA LEU A 23 17.29 17.65 -28.85
C LEU A 23 16.00 18.09 -29.57
N PRO A 24 15.10 17.16 -29.94
CA PRO A 24 13.80 17.55 -30.46
C PRO A 24 13.08 18.39 -29.41
N ALA A 25 12.49 19.51 -29.84
CA ALA A 25 11.70 20.38 -28.98
C ALA A 25 10.69 19.52 -28.19
N PRO A 26 10.62 19.64 -26.86
CA PRO A 26 9.67 18.87 -26.07
C PRO A 26 8.28 19.15 -26.61
N ALA A 27 7.62 18.13 -27.13
CA ALA A 27 6.22 18.21 -27.53
C ALA A 27 5.45 18.73 -26.32
N GLY A 28 4.70 19.83 -26.46
CA GLY A 28 4.09 20.68 -25.44
C GLY A 28 3.17 19.98 -24.43
N ARG A 29 3.71 19.03 -23.67
CA ARG A 29 3.09 18.30 -22.55
C ARG A 29 3.70 18.66 -21.20
N ASP A 30 4.52 19.71 -21.13
CA ASP A 30 4.96 20.21 -19.84
C ASP A 30 3.76 20.74 -19.07
N LEU A 31 3.57 20.21 -17.87
CA LEU A 31 2.62 20.76 -16.90
C LEU A 31 2.85 22.29 -16.83
N PRO A 32 1.80 23.11 -16.83
CA PRO A 32 1.94 24.55 -16.72
C PRO A 32 2.94 24.92 -15.63
N ARG A 33 3.89 25.80 -15.96
CA ARG A 33 5.01 26.20 -15.09
C ARG A 33 4.58 26.52 -13.65
N GLU A 34 3.38 27.04 -13.48
CA GLU A 34 2.76 27.29 -12.17
C GLU A 34 2.45 26.01 -11.37
N ARG A 35 2.10 24.90 -12.01
CA ARG A 35 1.87 23.63 -11.34
C ARG A 35 3.17 22.97 -10.90
N HIS A 36 4.24 23.11 -11.70
CA HIS A 36 5.58 22.69 -11.30
C HIS A 36 6.10 23.47 -10.09
N LEU A 37 5.91 24.79 -10.10
CA LEU A 37 6.32 25.65 -8.99
C LEU A 37 5.55 25.33 -7.71
N ARG A 38 4.23 25.15 -7.78
CA ARG A 38 3.42 24.75 -6.62
C ARG A 38 3.80 23.37 -6.06
N ARG A 39 4.07 22.40 -6.95
CA ARG A 39 4.50 21.05 -6.54
C ARG A 39 5.87 21.08 -5.87
N LYS A 40 6.82 21.86 -6.41
CA LYS A 40 8.13 22.10 -5.83
C LYS A 40 8.02 22.78 -4.46
N GLU A 41 7.18 23.79 -4.34
CA GLU A 41 6.97 24.54 -3.09
C GLU A 41 6.34 23.66 -2.00
N LEU A 42 5.36 22.81 -2.35
CA LEU A 42 4.77 21.84 -1.41
C LEU A 42 5.80 20.82 -0.94
N LEU A 43 6.63 20.30 -1.84
CA LEU A 43 7.70 19.36 -1.52
C LEU A 43 8.74 20.01 -0.59
N MET A 44 9.16 21.24 -0.90
CA MET A 44 10.11 21.98 -0.06
C MET A 44 9.54 22.28 1.33
N ARG A 45 8.27 22.66 1.44
CA ARG A 45 7.59 22.85 2.74
C ARG A 45 7.48 21.57 3.54
N GLN A 46 7.34 20.42 2.89
CA GLN A 46 7.32 19.13 3.57
C GLN A 46 8.71 18.77 4.09
N ILE A 47 9.75 18.96 3.28
CA ILE A 47 11.15 18.77 3.69
C ILE A 47 11.52 19.70 4.86
N ASP A 48 11.09 20.95 4.82
CA ASP A 48 11.37 21.92 5.89
C ASP A 48 10.62 21.56 7.20
N ARG A 49 9.39 21.04 7.12
CA ARG A 49 8.68 20.52 8.30
C ARG A 49 9.37 19.28 8.89
N ASP A 50 9.83 18.37 8.04
CA ASP A 50 10.52 17.16 8.49
C ASP A 50 11.89 17.51 9.12
N ARG A 51 12.59 18.52 8.60
CA ARG A 51 13.80 19.09 9.20
C ARG A 51 13.54 19.80 10.54
N ALA A 52 12.47 20.56 10.62
CA ALA A 52 12.08 21.25 11.87
C ALA A 52 11.63 20.25 12.94
N ALA A 53 10.97 19.16 12.57
CA ALA A 53 10.59 18.09 13.49
C ALA A 53 11.82 17.30 14.00
N SER A 54 12.89 17.22 13.21
CA SER A 54 14.15 16.56 13.57
C SER A 54 15.07 17.44 14.45
N ALA A 55 14.79 18.74 14.55
CA ALA A 55 15.62 19.73 15.26
C ALA A 55 15.18 20.04 16.69
N HIS A 56 14.54 19.10 17.41
CA HIS A 56 14.25 19.30 18.82
C HIS A 56 15.50 19.03 19.66
N PRO A 57 16.04 20.03 20.37
CA PRO A 57 17.17 19.82 21.27
C PRO A 57 16.71 18.96 22.45
N SER A 58 17.38 17.84 22.65
CA SER A 58 17.25 16.98 23.82
C SER A 58 17.56 17.77 25.09
N ARG A 59 16.55 18.28 25.75
CA ARG A 59 16.69 18.79 27.15
C ARG A 59 16.92 17.59 28.03
N ARG A 60 18.19 17.43 28.44
CA ARG A 60 18.57 16.57 29.57
C ARG A 60 17.89 17.07 30.82
N LEU A 61 16.83 16.42 31.26
CA LEU A 61 16.28 16.60 32.61
C LEU A 61 16.95 15.59 33.54
N LEU A 62 17.70 16.14 34.48
CA LEU A 62 18.28 15.46 35.64
C LEU A 62 17.18 14.73 36.42
N ARG A 63 17.42 13.46 36.73
CA ARG A 63 16.62 12.68 37.65
C ARG A 63 16.85 13.14 39.10
N PRO A 64 15.81 13.17 39.95
CA PRO A 64 15.95 12.76 41.34
C PRO A 64 15.30 11.37 41.52
N ALA A 65 16.10 10.50 42.11
CA ALA A 65 15.65 9.22 42.64
C ALA A 65 14.83 9.46 43.92
N LEU A 66 13.66 8.86 44.04
CA LEU A 66 13.03 8.59 45.33
C LEU A 66 12.23 7.28 45.30
N LEU A 67 12.51 6.53 46.29
CA LEU A 67 12.13 5.21 46.80
C LEU A 67 10.63 4.85 46.70
N ALA A 68 10.42 3.54 46.54
CA ALA A 68 9.16 2.81 46.65
C ALA A 68 8.56 2.84 48.07
N PRO A 69 7.30 2.39 48.30
CA PRO A 69 7.14 0.99 48.60
C PRO A 69 5.90 0.30 47.98
N VAL A 70 6.06 -1.00 47.90
CA VAL A 70 5.12 -2.08 47.62
C VAL A 70 3.93 -2.11 48.58
N THR A 71 2.71 -2.30 48.06
CA THR A 71 1.69 -3.06 48.77
C THR A 71 0.82 -3.83 47.77
N ALA A 72 0.87 -5.13 47.92
CA ALA A 72 -0.06 -6.13 47.33
C ALA A 72 -1.34 -6.15 48.16
N LEU A 73 -2.48 -6.37 47.48
CA LEU A 73 -3.61 -7.08 48.10
C LEU A 73 -4.53 -7.63 47.01
N ALA A 74 -4.76 -8.92 47.14
CA ALA A 74 -5.59 -9.79 46.31
C ALA A 74 -7.05 -9.84 46.82
N LEU A 75 -7.87 -10.63 46.10
CA LEU A 75 -9.21 -11.13 46.38
C LEU A 75 -10.32 -10.27 45.75
N GLY A 76 -11.13 -10.76 44.84
CA GLY A 76 -11.90 -11.98 44.81
C GLY A 76 -13.38 -11.59 44.80
N GLY A 77 -14.18 -12.08 43.88
CA GLY A 77 -15.62 -11.90 43.98
C GLY A 77 -16.38 -12.11 42.65
N VAL A 78 -16.80 -13.35 42.47
CA VAL A 78 -17.89 -13.79 41.57
C VAL A 78 -19.21 -13.23 42.11
N LEU A 79 -20.10 -12.73 41.24
CA LEU A 79 -21.55 -12.99 41.33
C LEU A 79 -22.28 -12.68 40.02
N ALA A 80 -23.10 -13.64 39.67
CA ALA A 80 -24.05 -13.67 38.58
C ALA A 80 -25.33 -12.85 38.88
N GLY A 81 -26.04 -12.50 37.83
CA GLY A 81 -27.49 -12.36 37.92
C GLY A 81 -28.10 -11.10 37.35
N GLY A 82 -29.05 -11.28 36.42
CA GLY A 82 -30.18 -10.39 36.35
C GLY A 82 -30.57 -9.88 34.95
N PHE A 83 -31.51 -10.57 34.34
CA PHE A 83 -32.33 -10.14 33.21
C PHE A 83 -33.06 -8.83 33.50
N ALA A 84 -33.12 -7.92 32.55
CA ALA A 84 -34.27 -7.04 32.36
C ALA A 84 -34.39 -6.61 30.91
N LEU A 85 -35.48 -7.02 30.29
CA LEU A 85 -36.03 -6.53 29.02
C LEU A 85 -36.52 -5.09 29.21
N SER A 86 -36.10 -4.18 28.36
CA SER A 86 -36.85 -2.99 28.02
C SER A 86 -36.46 -2.48 26.65
N GLY A 87 -37.42 -2.41 25.74
CA GLY A 87 -37.30 -1.94 24.39
C GLY A 87 -37.08 -0.43 24.33
N GLY A 88 -36.35 -0.02 23.31
CA GLY A 88 -36.17 1.39 22.96
C GLY A 88 -35.25 1.48 21.77
N ASP A 89 -35.79 1.86 20.63
CA ASP A 89 -35.07 2.16 19.40
C ASP A 89 -33.95 3.15 19.65
N ARG A 90 -32.71 2.72 19.42
CA ARG A 90 -31.55 3.61 19.25
C ARG A 90 -30.67 3.06 18.14
N GLU A 91 -30.45 3.89 17.14
CA GLU A 91 -29.41 3.73 16.14
C GLU A 91 -28.07 3.35 16.79
N PRO A 92 -27.29 2.41 16.20
CA PRO A 92 -26.00 2.06 16.76
C PRO A 92 -24.99 3.18 16.53
N ALA A 93 -24.68 3.92 17.59
CA ALA A 93 -23.53 4.78 17.66
C ALA A 93 -22.26 3.96 17.38
N ALA A 94 -21.39 4.47 16.51
CA ALA A 94 -20.08 3.90 16.16
C ALA A 94 -19.27 3.69 17.45
N GLY A 95 -19.23 2.46 17.94
CA GLY A 95 -18.44 2.06 19.07
C GLY A 95 -16.96 2.07 18.71
N THR A 96 -16.16 2.79 19.48
CA THR A 96 -14.71 2.77 19.49
C THR A 96 -14.21 1.39 19.93
N ALA A 97 -14.00 0.47 18.99
CA ALA A 97 -13.45 -0.84 19.28
C ALA A 97 -11.92 -0.74 19.44
N SER A 98 -11.47 -0.73 20.69
CA SER A 98 -10.10 -1.17 21.02
C SER A 98 -10.06 -2.67 20.81
N GLY A 99 -9.43 -3.14 19.71
CA GLY A 99 -9.32 -4.57 19.39
C GLY A 99 -8.58 -5.30 20.53
N THR A 100 -9.34 -6.03 21.33
CA THR A 100 -8.82 -6.92 22.37
C THR A 100 -8.39 -8.25 21.75
N ALA A 101 -7.62 -9.06 22.47
CA ALA A 101 -7.23 -10.41 22.01
C ALA A 101 -8.45 -11.27 21.60
N THR A 102 -9.62 -11.01 22.16
CA THR A 102 -10.88 -11.66 21.81
C THR A 102 -11.35 -11.33 20.40
N ASP A 103 -11.10 -10.11 19.90
CA ASP A 103 -11.51 -9.66 18.56
C ASP A 103 -10.57 -10.19 17.46
N MET A 104 -9.35 -10.56 17.81
CA MET A 104 -8.37 -11.11 16.85
C MET A 104 -8.64 -12.60 16.53
N GLN A 105 -9.26 -13.35 17.40
CA GLN A 105 -9.53 -14.78 17.20
C GLN A 105 -10.35 -15.08 15.93
N PRO A 106 -11.45 -14.36 15.64
CA PRO A 106 -12.23 -14.55 14.42
C PRO A 106 -11.47 -14.23 13.15
N ALA A 107 -10.58 -13.21 13.19
CA ALA A 107 -9.71 -12.86 12.05
C ALA A 107 -8.67 -13.96 11.78
N ALA A 108 -8.00 -14.44 12.83
CA ALA A 108 -7.02 -15.51 12.72
C ALA A 108 -7.65 -16.83 12.21
N ALA A 109 -8.87 -17.14 12.63
CA ALA A 109 -9.60 -18.31 12.13
C ALA A 109 -9.92 -18.18 10.63
N LEU A 110 -10.40 -17.01 10.20
CA LEU A 110 -10.67 -16.73 8.78
C LEU A 110 -9.40 -16.76 7.94
N LEU A 111 -8.32 -16.14 8.41
CA LEU A 111 -7.03 -16.13 7.70
C LEU A 111 -6.45 -17.53 7.53
N ARG A 112 -6.61 -18.43 8.53
CA ARG A 112 -6.24 -19.84 8.37
C ARG A 112 -7.08 -20.55 7.30
N GLN A 113 -8.38 -20.27 7.21
CA GLN A 113 -9.22 -20.82 6.14
C GLN A 113 -8.76 -20.33 4.76
N ILE A 114 -8.50 -19.03 4.63
CA ILE A 114 -7.99 -18.43 3.39
C ILE A 114 -6.62 -19.03 3.01
N SER A 115 -5.73 -19.19 4.00
CA SER A 115 -4.43 -19.85 3.83
C SER A 115 -4.58 -21.26 3.27
N GLY A 116 -5.48 -22.05 3.87
CA GLY A 116 -5.75 -23.42 3.43
C GLY A 116 -6.28 -23.51 2.00
N VAL A 117 -7.09 -22.55 1.56
CA VAL A 117 -7.56 -22.46 0.17
C VAL A 117 -6.42 -22.02 -0.77
N ALA A 118 -5.68 -20.98 -0.38
CA ALA A 118 -4.58 -20.44 -1.19
C ALA A 118 -3.47 -21.47 -1.43
N GLY A 119 -3.09 -22.22 -0.39
CA GLY A 119 -2.04 -23.24 -0.46
C GLY A 119 -2.37 -24.44 -1.35
N LYS A 120 -3.66 -24.69 -1.65
CA LYS A 120 -4.14 -25.76 -2.51
C LYS A 120 -4.26 -25.36 -3.98
N LYS A 121 -4.12 -24.08 -4.33
CA LYS A 121 -4.19 -23.62 -5.71
C LYS A 121 -3.05 -24.23 -6.51
N ALA A 122 -3.28 -24.48 -7.81
CA ALA A 122 -2.22 -24.88 -8.71
C ALA A 122 -1.19 -23.76 -8.84
N ALA A 123 0.09 -24.11 -8.76
CA ALA A 123 1.16 -23.16 -8.98
C ALA A 123 1.21 -22.77 -10.47
N PRO A 124 1.08 -21.50 -10.82
CA PRO A 124 1.24 -21.09 -12.21
C PRO A 124 2.70 -21.24 -12.64
N ALA A 125 2.91 -21.62 -13.89
CA ALA A 125 4.23 -21.58 -14.50
C ALA A 125 4.53 -20.13 -14.91
N VAL A 126 5.57 -19.53 -14.32
CA VAL A 126 6.03 -18.18 -14.64
C VAL A 126 7.49 -18.24 -15.02
N ARG A 127 7.82 -17.78 -16.25
CA ARG A 127 9.19 -17.70 -16.74
C ARG A 127 9.75 -16.30 -16.57
N ASP A 128 11.07 -16.20 -16.56
CA ASP A 128 11.79 -14.92 -16.38
C ASP A 128 11.54 -13.93 -17.52
N ASP A 129 11.25 -14.44 -18.75
CA ASP A 129 10.95 -13.62 -19.94
C ASP A 129 9.50 -13.14 -20.04
N GLN A 130 8.68 -13.44 -19.04
CA GLN A 130 7.25 -13.12 -19.02
C GLN A 130 6.93 -11.91 -18.15
N PHE A 131 5.65 -11.55 -18.14
CA PHE A 131 5.09 -10.47 -17.33
C PHE A 131 3.92 -11.00 -16.50
N VAL A 132 3.84 -10.56 -15.25
CA VAL A 132 2.63 -10.68 -14.46
C VAL A 132 1.72 -9.52 -14.81
N TYR A 133 0.55 -9.85 -15.32
CA TYR A 133 -0.53 -8.92 -15.63
C TYR A 133 -1.53 -8.86 -14.49
N THR A 134 -1.93 -7.66 -14.10
CA THR A 134 -3.04 -7.40 -13.19
C THR A 134 -3.98 -6.37 -13.80
N ARG A 135 -5.29 -6.60 -13.68
CA ARG A 135 -6.33 -5.61 -14.00
C ARG A 135 -7.17 -5.36 -12.76
N GLU A 136 -7.36 -4.11 -12.46
CA GLU A 136 -8.10 -3.64 -11.30
C GLU A 136 -9.03 -2.48 -11.71
N LYS A 137 -10.11 -2.31 -10.98
CA LYS A 137 -10.83 -1.03 -10.91
C LYS A 137 -10.38 -0.33 -9.65
N ILE A 138 -9.93 0.91 -9.78
CA ILE A 138 -9.38 1.67 -8.65
C ILE A 138 -10.13 2.99 -8.44
N ARG A 139 -10.23 3.41 -7.19
CA ARG A 139 -10.72 4.72 -6.79
C ARG A 139 -9.80 5.26 -5.70
N GLU A 140 -9.28 6.45 -5.94
CA GLU A 140 -8.33 7.12 -5.06
C GLU A 140 -8.87 8.47 -4.62
N THR A 141 -8.35 9.00 -3.54
CA THR A 141 -8.72 10.31 -3.03
C THR A 141 -7.52 11.24 -3.10
N ASP A 142 -7.68 12.35 -3.81
CA ASP A 142 -6.71 13.44 -3.81
C ASP A 142 -6.94 14.33 -2.59
N ILE A 143 -5.89 14.50 -1.78
CA ILE A 143 -5.88 15.37 -0.59
C ILE A 143 -4.94 16.57 -0.74
N THR A 144 -4.37 16.79 -1.92
CA THR A 144 -3.36 17.84 -2.16
C THR A 144 -3.92 19.25 -2.02
N SER A 145 -5.23 19.43 -2.25
CA SER A 145 -5.93 20.71 -2.06
C SER A 145 -6.25 21.04 -0.61
N GLY A 146 -5.91 20.15 0.34
CA GLY A 146 -6.31 20.25 1.75
C GLY A 146 -7.75 19.77 2.02
N LYS A 147 -8.44 19.28 1.00
CA LYS A 147 -9.75 18.60 1.09
C LYS A 147 -9.69 17.29 0.32
N ALA A 148 -10.32 16.27 0.86
CA ALA A 148 -10.44 14.98 0.19
C ALA A 148 -11.39 15.09 -1.02
N VAL A 149 -10.86 14.81 -2.21
CA VAL A 149 -11.61 14.73 -3.47
C VAL A 149 -11.51 13.31 -3.99
N VAL A 150 -12.61 12.56 -3.86
CA VAL A 150 -12.67 11.17 -4.32
C VAL A 150 -12.75 11.15 -5.85
N SER A 151 -11.80 10.46 -6.51
CA SER A 151 -11.78 10.34 -7.97
C SER A 151 -12.90 9.42 -8.48
N PRO A 152 -13.31 9.53 -9.75
CA PRO A 152 -14.11 8.51 -10.40
C PRO A 152 -13.43 7.13 -10.35
N LEU A 153 -14.21 6.07 -10.52
CA LEU A 153 -13.69 4.71 -10.66
C LEU A 153 -12.93 4.60 -12.00
N LYS A 154 -11.70 4.09 -11.96
CA LYS A 154 -10.80 3.99 -13.13
C LYS A 154 -10.42 2.55 -13.42
N ASP A 155 -10.23 2.24 -14.69
CA ASP A 155 -9.52 1.04 -15.09
C ASP A 155 -8.02 1.21 -14.86
N TYR A 156 -7.40 0.19 -14.28
CA TYR A 156 -5.97 0.16 -14.04
C TYR A 156 -5.41 -1.21 -14.38
N GLU A 157 -4.45 -1.23 -15.28
CA GLU A 157 -3.78 -2.44 -15.71
C GLU A 157 -2.27 -2.28 -15.53
N LYS A 158 -1.63 -3.34 -15.13
CA LYS A 158 -0.19 -3.35 -14.85
C LYS A 158 0.45 -4.63 -15.38
N TRP A 159 1.59 -4.49 -16.03
CA TRP A 159 2.45 -5.58 -16.52
C TRP A 159 3.80 -5.44 -15.83
N ILE A 160 4.16 -6.38 -14.96
CA ILE A 160 5.42 -6.39 -14.23
C ILE A 160 6.35 -7.45 -14.83
N ALA A 161 7.53 -7.01 -15.27
CA ALA A 161 8.56 -7.89 -15.80
C ALA A 161 9.05 -8.87 -14.73
N GLN A 162 9.20 -10.14 -15.12
CA GLN A 162 9.63 -11.22 -14.24
C GLN A 162 11.14 -11.52 -14.35
N GLU A 163 11.83 -10.81 -15.24
CA GLU A 163 13.27 -10.95 -15.46
C GLU A 163 14.05 -10.77 -14.15
N PRO A 164 15.02 -11.64 -13.84
CA PRO A 164 15.86 -11.53 -12.64
C PRO A 164 16.80 -10.33 -12.69
N GLY A 165 17.30 -9.94 -11.52
CA GLY A 165 18.22 -8.80 -11.40
C GLY A 165 17.55 -7.44 -11.40
N PRO A 166 18.33 -6.35 -11.25
CA PRO A 166 17.81 -5.00 -11.24
C PRO A 166 17.47 -4.52 -12.66
N LEU A 167 16.27 -3.94 -12.82
CA LEU A 167 15.77 -3.44 -14.10
C LEU A 167 15.53 -1.94 -14.05
N LYS A 168 15.83 -1.23 -15.14
CA LYS A 168 15.45 0.17 -15.34
C LYS A 168 14.02 0.32 -15.86
N LYS A 169 13.57 -0.62 -16.68
CA LYS A 169 12.20 -0.71 -17.19
C LYS A 169 11.52 -1.88 -16.49
N LEU A 170 10.62 -1.58 -15.55
CA LEU A 170 9.96 -2.58 -14.72
C LEU A 170 8.74 -3.19 -15.40
N GLY A 171 8.21 -2.52 -16.41
CA GLY A 171 6.99 -2.96 -17.08
C GLY A 171 6.19 -1.81 -17.70
N LEU A 172 4.86 -1.96 -17.64
CA LEU A 172 3.90 -1.05 -18.23
C LEU A 172 2.70 -0.86 -17.31
N ILE A 173 2.12 0.33 -17.33
CA ILE A 173 0.84 0.66 -16.70
C ILE A 173 -0.08 1.19 -17.80
N ARG A 174 -1.37 0.81 -17.75
CA ARG A 174 -2.44 1.44 -18.50
C ARG A 174 -3.50 1.93 -17.51
N SER A 175 -3.86 3.21 -17.59
CA SER A 175 -4.90 3.82 -16.76
C SER A 175 -5.84 4.59 -17.65
N ASP A 176 -7.14 4.31 -17.59
CA ASP A 176 -8.19 4.92 -18.41
C ASP A 176 -7.85 4.94 -19.93
N GLY A 177 -7.20 3.87 -20.41
CA GLY A 177 -6.79 3.75 -21.81
C GLY A 177 -5.46 4.40 -22.17
N GLU A 178 -4.89 5.24 -21.33
CA GLU A 178 -3.56 5.80 -21.51
C GLU A 178 -2.47 4.87 -20.97
N THR A 179 -1.38 4.71 -21.72
CA THR A 179 -0.31 3.77 -21.41
C THR A 179 0.96 4.50 -21.03
N PHE A 180 1.57 4.09 -19.92
CA PHE A 180 2.78 4.68 -19.36
C PHE A 180 3.83 3.60 -19.09
N PRO A 181 5.14 3.87 -19.35
CA PRO A 181 6.19 2.97 -18.92
C PRO A 181 6.30 2.96 -17.39
N LEU A 182 6.41 1.79 -16.80
CA LEU A 182 6.81 1.64 -15.41
C LEU A 182 8.32 1.53 -15.35
N ASN A 183 8.97 2.54 -14.82
CA ASN A 183 10.43 2.63 -14.71
C ASN A 183 10.88 2.49 -13.26
N ALA A 184 12.17 2.20 -13.06
CA ALA A 184 12.82 2.30 -11.77
C ALA A 184 12.62 3.70 -11.16
N GLU A 185 12.69 3.79 -9.84
CA GLU A 185 12.55 5.06 -9.13
C GLU A 185 13.61 6.07 -9.58
N LEU A 186 13.24 7.35 -9.53
CA LEU A 186 14.14 8.42 -9.91
C LEU A 186 15.35 8.44 -8.95
N GLY A 187 16.55 8.29 -9.50
CA GLY A 187 17.79 8.20 -8.72
C GLY A 187 18.32 6.77 -8.56
N ASP A 188 17.55 5.75 -8.91
CA ASP A 188 17.98 4.36 -8.95
C ASP A 188 18.76 4.07 -10.24
N THR A 189 20.04 4.44 -10.25
CA THR A 189 20.90 4.33 -11.44
C THR A 189 21.18 2.89 -11.86
N ASN A 190 21.11 1.95 -10.92
CA ASN A 190 21.34 0.53 -11.15
C ASN A 190 20.08 -0.25 -11.55
N GLY A 191 18.93 0.38 -11.42
CA GLY A 191 17.62 -0.25 -11.64
C GLY A 191 17.06 -0.91 -10.37
N THR A 192 15.76 -1.15 -10.36
CA THR A 192 15.03 -1.72 -9.22
C THR A 192 15.18 -3.25 -9.20
N PRO A 193 15.75 -3.84 -8.14
CA PRO A 193 15.83 -5.29 -7.99
C PRO A 193 14.44 -5.92 -7.75
N ALA A 194 14.33 -7.24 -7.86
CA ALA A 194 13.17 -7.96 -7.37
C ALA A 194 13.03 -7.76 -5.85
N GLY A 195 11.82 -7.49 -5.40
CA GLY A 195 11.53 -7.11 -4.01
C GLY A 195 10.12 -6.57 -3.86
N PHE A 196 9.84 -5.81 -2.81
CA PHE A 196 8.51 -5.24 -2.56
C PHE A 196 8.05 -4.27 -3.65
N SER A 197 8.96 -3.44 -4.20
CA SER A 197 8.63 -2.51 -5.30
C SER A 197 8.51 -3.22 -6.65
N ARG A 198 9.06 -4.42 -6.80
CA ARG A 198 8.95 -5.26 -7.99
C ARG A 198 8.82 -6.74 -7.57
N PRO A 199 7.63 -7.17 -7.14
CA PRO A 199 7.41 -8.53 -6.68
C PRO A 199 7.38 -9.50 -7.86
N THR A 200 8.52 -10.13 -8.16
CA THR A 200 8.58 -11.20 -9.15
C THR A 200 8.15 -12.53 -8.54
N TYR A 201 7.63 -13.44 -9.35
CA TYR A 201 7.23 -14.78 -8.90
C TYR A 201 8.40 -15.55 -8.27
N GLN A 202 9.61 -15.43 -8.86
CA GLN A 202 10.81 -16.05 -8.33
C GLN A 202 11.19 -15.49 -6.95
N TRP A 203 11.17 -14.16 -6.79
CA TRP A 203 11.42 -13.53 -5.48
C TRP A 203 10.37 -13.94 -4.46
N LEU A 204 9.08 -13.93 -4.83
CA LEU A 204 8.01 -14.42 -3.96
C LEU A 204 8.22 -15.87 -3.54
N SER A 205 8.73 -16.74 -4.46
CA SER A 205 9.03 -18.14 -4.18
C SER A 205 10.22 -18.32 -3.23
N SER A 206 11.11 -17.32 -3.14
CA SER A 206 12.28 -17.33 -2.25
C SER A 206 11.98 -16.88 -0.82
N LEU A 207 10.80 -16.30 -0.58
CA LEU A 207 10.40 -15.86 0.76
C LEU A 207 10.24 -17.05 1.72
N PRO A 208 10.50 -16.85 3.02
CA PRO A 208 10.21 -17.88 4.02
C PRO A 208 8.77 -18.36 3.92
N THR A 209 8.56 -19.68 4.01
CA THR A 209 7.21 -20.29 4.04
C THR A 209 6.77 -20.66 5.45
N ASP A 210 7.65 -20.57 6.46
CA ASP A 210 7.26 -20.55 7.87
C ASP A 210 6.67 -19.18 8.20
N PRO A 211 5.43 -19.13 8.72
CA PRO A 211 4.75 -17.85 8.95
C PRO A 211 5.43 -16.94 9.97
N THR A 212 6.19 -17.48 10.94
CA THR A 212 6.92 -16.69 11.93
C THR A 212 8.13 -16.03 11.26
N GLN A 213 8.95 -16.83 10.56
CA GLN A 213 10.11 -16.34 9.85
C GLN A 213 9.72 -15.33 8.75
N LEU A 214 8.58 -15.59 8.08
CA LEU A 214 8.06 -14.65 7.08
C LEU A 214 7.64 -13.33 7.72
N LEU A 215 6.96 -13.37 8.85
CA LEU A 215 6.55 -12.16 9.57
C LEU A 215 7.77 -11.35 10.04
N ASP A 216 8.79 -12.01 10.58
CA ASP A 216 10.05 -11.37 10.98
C ASP A 216 10.74 -10.72 9.77
N TYR A 217 10.78 -11.42 8.63
CA TYR A 217 11.29 -10.87 7.37
C TYR A 217 10.52 -9.63 6.93
N LEU A 218 9.18 -9.67 6.97
CA LEU A 218 8.33 -8.53 6.63
C LEU A 218 8.56 -7.34 7.55
N TYR A 219 8.65 -7.58 8.87
CA TYR A 219 8.98 -6.51 9.82
C TYR A 219 10.36 -5.91 9.58
N ALA A 220 11.35 -6.71 9.22
CA ALA A 220 12.71 -6.21 8.94
C ALA A 220 12.80 -5.40 7.65
N ASN A 221 12.05 -5.79 6.60
CA ASN A 221 12.28 -5.31 5.24
C ASN A 221 11.16 -4.40 4.68
N THR A 222 9.96 -4.33 5.29
CA THR A 222 8.92 -3.40 4.83
C THR A 222 9.39 -1.96 5.01
N PRO A 223 9.33 -1.11 3.97
CA PRO A 223 9.71 0.30 4.09
C PRO A 223 8.87 1.04 5.13
N GLN A 224 9.53 1.85 5.95
CA GLN A 224 8.87 2.74 6.89
C GLN A 224 8.57 4.07 6.21
N VAL A 225 7.32 4.32 5.88
CA VAL A 225 6.89 5.57 5.24
C VAL A 225 6.17 6.45 6.24
N GLY A 226 6.73 7.64 6.49
CA GLY A 226 6.15 8.62 7.41
C GLY A 226 6.05 8.12 8.86
N GLN A 227 4.95 8.50 9.55
CA GLN A 227 4.70 8.12 10.95
C GLN A 227 3.72 6.95 11.10
N ARG A 228 3.59 6.11 10.06
CA ARG A 228 2.70 4.95 10.08
C ARG A 228 3.14 3.95 11.15
N GLU A 229 2.19 3.33 11.85
CA GLU A 229 2.49 2.24 12.78
C GLU A 229 3.16 1.08 12.03
N ARG A 230 4.16 0.45 12.67
CA ARG A 230 4.93 -0.63 12.01
C ARG A 230 4.04 -1.80 11.60
N ASP A 231 3.12 -2.20 12.48
CA ASP A 231 2.16 -3.26 12.21
C ASP A 231 1.24 -2.92 11.04
N GLN A 232 0.84 -1.64 10.91
CA GLN A 232 0.03 -1.18 9.79
C GLN A 232 0.81 -1.23 8.48
N ALA A 233 2.07 -0.81 8.48
CA ALA A 233 2.91 -0.86 7.29
C ALA A 233 3.09 -2.31 6.78
N VAL A 234 3.31 -3.26 7.70
CA VAL A 234 3.44 -4.68 7.36
C VAL A 234 2.11 -5.26 6.86
N PHE A 235 0.98 -4.91 7.51
CA PHE A 235 -0.34 -5.34 7.07
C PHE A 235 -0.62 -4.85 5.64
N GLU A 236 -0.43 -3.58 5.36
CA GLU A 236 -0.64 -3.01 4.02
C GLU A 236 0.30 -3.63 2.97
N GLN A 237 1.58 -3.85 3.32
CA GLN A 237 2.54 -4.50 2.42
C GLN A 237 2.12 -5.91 2.03
N ILE A 238 1.58 -6.69 2.97
CA ILE A 238 1.00 -8.00 2.64
C ILE A 238 -0.17 -7.82 1.66
N GLY A 239 -1.07 -6.88 1.92
CA GLY A 239 -2.22 -6.61 1.05
C GLY A 239 -1.82 -6.29 -0.40
N GLU A 240 -0.78 -5.50 -0.59
CA GLU A 240 -0.23 -5.18 -1.91
C GLU A 240 0.31 -6.41 -2.64
N LEU A 241 0.96 -7.33 -1.92
CA LEU A 241 1.46 -8.57 -2.51
C LEU A 241 0.34 -9.51 -2.95
N LEU A 242 -0.80 -9.53 -2.24
CA LEU A 242 -1.93 -10.41 -2.52
C LEU A 242 -2.62 -10.12 -3.86
N GLY A 243 -2.48 -8.92 -4.39
CA GLY A 243 -3.07 -8.50 -5.68
C GLY A 243 -2.42 -9.13 -6.92
N GLY A 244 -1.27 -9.82 -6.79
CA GLY A 244 -0.50 -10.39 -7.91
C GLY A 244 -0.66 -11.89 -8.10
N VAL A 245 0.06 -12.41 -9.10
CA VAL A 245 0.26 -13.86 -9.28
C VAL A 245 1.28 -14.33 -8.24
N MET A 246 0.88 -15.27 -7.38
CA MET A 246 1.68 -15.65 -6.22
C MET A 246 1.88 -17.17 -6.12
N PRO A 247 3.07 -17.62 -5.66
CA PRO A 247 3.27 -19.03 -5.33
C PRO A 247 2.31 -19.45 -4.21
N PRO A 248 1.61 -20.58 -4.33
CA PRO A 248 0.58 -20.99 -3.36
C PRO A 248 1.09 -21.12 -1.93
N ARG A 249 2.31 -21.63 -1.74
CA ARG A 249 2.93 -21.78 -0.41
C ARG A 249 3.22 -20.41 0.21
N THR A 250 3.70 -19.46 -0.58
CA THR A 250 3.96 -18.09 -0.13
C THR A 250 2.66 -17.37 0.22
N ALA A 251 1.63 -17.51 -0.62
CA ALA A 251 0.30 -16.97 -0.34
C ALA A 251 -0.25 -17.49 0.99
N ALA A 252 -0.19 -18.80 1.20
CA ALA A 252 -0.64 -19.42 2.45
C ALA A 252 0.14 -18.87 3.66
N ALA A 253 1.47 -18.78 3.55
CA ALA A 253 2.32 -18.25 4.62
C ALA A 253 2.05 -16.77 4.93
N LEU A 254 1.76 -15.94 3.92
CA LEU A 254 1.40 -14.53 4.11
C LEU A 254 0.09 -14.37 4.89
N TYR A 255 -0.92 -15.18 4.62
CA TYR A 255 -2.18 -15.15 5.40
C TYR A 255 -1.96 -15.61 6.84
N GLU A 256 -1.16 -16.65 7.07
CA GLU A 256 -0.80 -17.09 8.42
C GLU A 256 0.06 -16.06 9.16
N ALA A 257 0.96 -15.36 8.47
CA ALA A 257 1.75 -14.27 9.04
C ALA A 257 0.85 -13.09 9.43
N ALA A 258 -0.10 -12.71 8.55
CA ALA A 258 -1.06 -11.64 8.82
C ALA A 258 -1.93 -11.92 10.05
N ALA A 259 -2.28 -13.20 10.32
CA ALA A 259 -3.04 -13.61 11.48
C ALA A 259 -2.32 -13.34 12.83
N ARG A 260 -1.02 -13.05 12.78
CA ARG A 260 -0.17 -12.77 13.96
C ARG A 260 0.12 -11.30 14.17
N ILE A 261 -0.27 -10.44 13.22
CA ILE A 261 -0.09 -8.99 13.34
C ILE A 261 -1.06 -8.46 14.40
N PRO A 262 -0.58 -7.71 15.42
CA PRO A 262 -1.46 -7.12 16.43
C PRO A 262 -2.52 -6.20 15.84
N GLY A 263 -3.76 -6.29 16.33
CA GLY A 263 -4.86 -5.42 15.91
C GLY A 263 -5.53 -5.80 14.58
N VAL A 264 -5.18 -6.94 14.00
CA VAL A 264 -5.91 -7.48 12.84
C VAL A 264 -7.24 -8.05 13.29
N THR A 265 -8.32 -7.61 12.65
CA THR A 265 -9.71 -7.93 13.00
C THR A 265 -10.48 -8.44 11.78
N ARG A 266 -11.61 -9.07 12.01
CA ARG A 266 -12.55 -9.52 10.97
C ARG A 266 -13.67 -8.51 10.81
N THR A 267 -13.96 -8.11 9.56
CA THR A 267 -15.12 -7.30 9.21
C THR A 267 -16.18 -8.22 8.58
N PRO A 268 -17.36 -8.40 9.21
CA PRO A 268 -18.37 -9.34 8.72
C PRO A 268 -18.95 -8.96 7.36
N GLN A 269 -18.94 -7.67 7.01
CA GLN A 269 -19.42 -7.12 5.75
C GLN A 269 -18.37 -6.15 5.21
N ALA A 270 -17.88 -6.44 4.02
CA ALA A 270 -16.91 -5.62 3.30
C ALA A 270 -17.33 -5.53 1.82
N TRP A 271 -16.89 -4.49 1.13
CA TRP A 271 -17.17 -4.28 -0.29
C TRP A 271 -15.90 -3.80 -1.00
N ASP A 272 -15.68 -4.27 -2.19
CA ASP A 272 -14.62 -3.75 -3.04
C ASP A 272 -15.04 -2.48 -3.79
N ALA A 273 -14.17 -1.97 -4.67
CA ALA A 273 -14.39 -0.71 -5.39
C ALA A 273 -15.59 -0.71 -6.35
N ILE A 274 -16.04 -1.88 -6.81
CA ILE A 274 -17.20 -2.04 -7.71
C ILE A 274 -18.44 -2.54 -6.96
N GLY A 275 -18.39 -2.60 -5.63
CA GLY A 275 -19.54 -2.95 -4.79
C GLY A 275 -19.80 -4.45 -4.65
N ARG A 276 -18.82 -5.35 -4.99
CA ARG A 276 -18.99 -6.78 -4.71
C ARG A 276 -18.93 -7.01 -3.20
N PRO A 277 -19.95 -7.64 -2.62
CA PRO A 277 -19.99 -7.92 -1.19
C PRO A 277 -19.03 -9.05 -0.84
N GLY A 278 -18.37 -8.91 0.29
CA GLY A 278 -17.41 -9.88 0.78
C GLY A 278 -17.35 -9.96 2.29
N ILE A 279 -16.30 -10.61 2.77
CA ILE A 279 -15.88 -10.65 4.16
C ILE A 279 -14.52 -9.94 4.26
N GLY A 280 -14.33 -9.12 5.29
CA GLY A 280 -13.12 -8.33 5.44
C GLY A 280 -12.15 -8.89 6.47
N ILE A 281 -10.87 -8.65 6.23
CA ILE A 281 -9.77 -8.67 7.20
C ILE A 281 -9.23 -7.27 7.27
N ALA A 282 -9.21 -6.67 8.44
CA ALA A 282 -8.94 -5.25 8.60
C ALA A 282 -7.96 -4.95 9.73
N ARG A 283 -7.35 -3.79 9.65
CA ARG A 283 -6.56 -3.19 10.71
C ARG A 283 -6.74 -1.67 10.73
N ASP A 284 -6.80 -1.13 11.95
CA ASP A 284 -6.87 0.31 12.19
C ASP A 284 -5.49 0.88 12.51
N ASP A 285 -5.03 1.84 11.71
CA ASP A 285 -3.96 2.76 12.11
C ASP A 285 -4.57 3.84 13.03
N LYS A 286 -4.52 3.58 14.34
CA LYS A 286 -5.09 4.49 15.34
C LYS A 286 -4.38 5.85 15.37
N ARG A 287 -3.09 5.87 15.04
CA ARG A 287 -2.27 7.10 15.00
C ARG A 287 -2.79 8.04 13.93
N ASN A 288 -2.94 7.54 12.71
CA ASN A 288 -3.39 8.34 11.57
C ASN A 288 -4.92 8.34 11.40
N GLY A 289 -5.64 7.49 12.12
CA GLY A 289 -7.09 7.38 12.05
C GLY A 289 -7.57 6.80 10.74
N VAL A 290 -6.88 5.79 10.23
CA VAL A 290 -7.18 5.13 8.96
C VAL A 290 -7.53 3.67 9.21
N HIS A 291 -8.66 3.25 8.66
CA HIS A 291 -9.04 1.84 8.55
C HIS A 291 -8.59 1.31 7.19
N THR A 292 -7.92 0.17 7.18
CA THR A 292 -7.55 -0.56 5.96
C THR A 292 -8.12 -1.96 6.04
N GLU A 293 -8.84 -2.40 5.02
CA GLU A 293 -9.39 -3.75 4.96
C GLU A 293 -9.15 -4.42 3.61
N TRP A 294 -8.87 -5.70 3.63
CA TRP A 294 -8.84 -6.61 2.50
C TRP A 294 -10.21 -7.26 2.37
N VAL A 295 -10.70 -7.38 1.17
CA VAL A 295 -12.03 -7.94 0.87
C VAL A 295 -11.87 -9.29 0.20
N PHE A 296 -12.58 -10.30 0.70
CA PHE A 296 -12.58 -11.65 0.16
C PHE A 296 -13.99 -12.11 -0.20
N ASP A 297 -14.12 -12.87 -1.27
CA ASP A 297 -15.37 -13.53 -1.63
C ASP A 297 -15.82 -14.49 -0.51
N ARG A 298 -17.13 -14.51 -0.23
CA ARG A 298 -17.67 -15.36 0.88
C ARG A 298 -17.73 -16.83 0.53
N LYS A 299 -17.73 -17.19 -0.77
CA LYS A 299 -17.93 -18.57 -1.24
C LYS A 299 -16.62 -19.32 -1.39
N ASP A 300 -15.66 -18.69 -2.08
CA ASP A 300 -14.41 -19.32 -2.43
C ASP A 300 -13.18 -18.70 -1.75
N LEU A 301 -13.37 -17.65 -0.95
CA LEU A 301 -12.33 -16.92 -0.21
C LEU A 301 -11.26 -16.31 -1.14
N SER A 302 -11.60 -16.07 -2.42
CA SER A 302 -10.71 -15.35 -3.32
C SER A 302 -10.60 -13.89 -2.92
N PHE A 303 -9.41 -13.31 -3.12
CA PHE A 303 -9.16 -11.90 -2.89
C PHE A 303 -9.91 -11.05 -3.93
N LEU A 304 -10.73 -10.11 -3.48
CA LEU A 304 -11.53 -9.22 -4.32
C LEU A 304 -10.91 -7.83 -4.46
N GLY A 305 -10.11 -7.40 -3.50
CA GLY A 305 -9.53 -6.08 -3.46
C GLY A 305 -9.35 -5.56 -2.04
N PHE A 306 -9.11 -4.28 -1.92
CA PHE A 306 -9.01 -3.63 -0.61
C PHE A 306 -9.63 -2.24 -0.64
N ARG A 307 -9.86 -1.67 0.56
CA ARG A 307 -10.21 -0.26 0.72
C ARG A 307 -9.63 0.31 2.00
N SER A 308 -9.48 1.62 2.02
CA SER A 308 -9.14 2.37 3.22
C SER A 308 -9.98 3.63 3.32
N TYR A 309 -10.30 4.03 4.57
CA TYR A 309 -11.09 5.21 4.87
C TYR A 309 -10.75 5.78 6.25
N LEU A 310 -11.11 7.04 6.47
CA LEU A 310 -10.92 7.68 7.76
C LEU A 310 -11.88 7.13 8.82
N ILE A 311 -11.36 6.81 10.01
CA ILE A 311 -12.17 6.43 11.19
C ILE A 311 -12.34 7.56 12.20
N LYS A 312 -11.64 8.67 11.99
CA LYS A 312 -11.77 9.93 12.74
C LYS A 312 -11.64 11.12 11.80
N ASP A 313 -12.11 12.27 12.24
CA ASP A 313 -11.95 13.52 11.50
C ASP A 313 -10.46 13.85 11.33
N ALA A 314 -10.11 14.27 10.13
CA ALA A 314 -8.78 14.74 9.75
C ALA A 314 -8.90 16.14 9.11
N PRO A 315 -7.81 16.92 8.99
CA PRO A 315 -7.85 18.24 8.39
C PRO A 315 -8.43 18.27 6.98
N TYR A 316 -8.32 17.17 6.24
CA TYR A 316 -8.73 17.03 4.85
C TYR A 316 -10.04 16.27 4.63
N GLY A 317 -10.62 15.66 5.68
CA GLY A 317 -11.87 14.89 5.54
C GLY A 317 -12.47 14.46 6.87
N LYS A 318 -13.75 14.10 6.83
CA LYS A 318 -14.49 13.57 7.97
C LYS A 318 -14.30 12.06 8.13
N ALA A 319 -14.61 11.52 9.30
CA ALA A 319 -14.74 10.08 9.49
C ALA A 319 -15.66 9.50 8.40
N GLY A 320 -15.31 8.33 7.85
CA GLY A 320 -15.98 7.71 6.71
C GLY A 320 -15.51 8.17 5.32
N THR A 321 -14.64 9.20 5.23
CA THR A 321 -14.06 9.62 3.95
C THR A 321 -13.23 8.49 3.36
N LEU A 322 -13.59 8.03 2.15
CA LEU A 322 -12.83 7.05 1.39
C LEU A 322 -11.46 7.64 1.04
N LEU A 323 -10.39 6.89 1.26
CA LEU A 323 -9.02 7.25 0.86
C LEU A 323 -8.59 6.47 -0.38
N SER A 324 -8.88 5.17 -0.43
CA SER A 324 -8.56 4.30 -1.56
C SER A 324 -9.50 3.10 -1.57
N SER A 325 -9.81 2.59 -2.76
CA SER A 325 -10.53 1.33 -2.92
C SER A 325 -10.12 0.68 -4.23
N THR A 326 -9.92 -0.64 -4.21
CA THR A 326 -9.63 -1.43 -5.41
C THR A 326 -10.61 -2.58 -5.55
N ALA A 327 -10.81 -3.00 -6.79
CA ALA A 327 -11.48 -4.25 -7.12
C ALA A 327 -10.60 -5.02 -8.09
N GLN A 328 -10.10 -6.17 -7.66
CA GLN A 328 -9.32 -7.04 -8.51
C GLN A 328 -10.22 -7.71 -9.55
N ILE A 329 -9.92 -7.50 -10.81
CA ILE A 329 -10.69 -8.04 -11.94
C ILE A 329 -10.01 -9.28 -12.50
N ARG A 330 -8.67 -9.21 -12.68
CA ARG A 330 -7.93 -10.31 -13.26
C ARG A 330 -6.45 -10.27 -12.92
N THR A 331 -5.87 -11.47 -12.79
CA THR A 331 -4.42 -11.69 -12.80
C THR A 331 -4.08 -12.75 -13.83
N ALA A 332 -2.95 -12.62 -14.50
CA ALA A 332 -2.47 -13.60 -15.48
C ALA A 332 -0.96 -13.51 -15.67
N VAL A 333 -0.41 -14.49 -16.39
CA VAL A 333 0.95 -14.46 -16.93
C VAL A 333 0.85 -14.26 -18.43
N VAL A 334 1.58 -13.28 -18.97
CA VAL A 334 1.58 -12.94 -20.40
C VAL A 334 3.02 -12.84 -20.92
N ASN A 335 3.20 -12.91 -22.24
CA ASN A 335 4.54 -12.94 -22.82
C ASN A 335 5.09 -11.55 -23.15
N LYS A 336 4.22 -10.53 -23.27
CA LYS A 336 4.63 -9.17 -23.64
C LYS A 336 3.93 -8.13 -22.78
N PRO A 337 4.57 -6.98 -22.49
CA PRO A 337 3.90 -5.86 -21.86
C PRO A 337 2.83 -5.30 -22.81
N GLY A 338 1.65 -4.96 -22.28
CA GLY A 338 0.50 -4.53 -23.07
C GLY A 338 -0.35 -5.66 -23.66
N GLU A 339 0.10 -6.91 -23.56
CA GLU A 339 -0.69 -8.09 -23.96
C GLU A 339 -1.84 -8.31 -22.97
N GLU A 340 -3.06 -8.49 -23.52
CA GLU A 340 -4.22 -8.87 -22.72
C GLU A 340 -4.39 -10.39 -22.75
N PRO A 341 -4.65 -11.03 -21.58
CA PRO A 341 -4.87 -12.47 -21.52
C PRO A 341 -6.08 -12.89 -22.36
N PRO A 342 -6.09 -14.08 -22.96
CA PRO A 342 -7.25 -14.59 -23.71
C PRO A 342 -8.55 -14.54 -22.90
N GLY A 343 -9.66 -14.15 -23.52
CA GLY A 343 -10.99 -14.05 -22.90
C GLY A 343 -11.33 -12.67 -22.31
N THR A 344 -10.53 -11.62 -22.55
CA THR A 344 -10.83 -10.24 -22.17
C THR A 344 -11.67 -9.46 -23.19
N ALA A 345 -11.92 -10.00 -24.37
CA ALA A 345 -12.76 -9.39 -25.40
C ALA A 345 -14.25 -9.49 -25.04
N GLY A 346 -14.73 -8.74 -24.03
CA GLY A 346 -16.14 -8.85 -23.64
C GLY A 346 -16.70 -7.84 -22.64
N THR A 347 -15.89 -6.94 -22.08
CA THR A 347 -16.40 -5.91 -21.16
C THR A 347 -15.66 -4.58 -21.31
N ARG A 348 -15.61 -4.08 -22.54
CA ARG A 348 -15.57 -2.63 -22.72
C ARG A 348 -17.02 -2.19 -22.63
N ASP A 349 -17.44 -1.73 -21.45
CA ASP A 349 -18.67 -0.98 -21.34
C ASP A 349 -18.47 0.32 -22.14
N ASP A 350 -18.99 0.33 -23.36
CA ASP A 350 -19.19 1.54 -24.16
C ASP A 350 -20.25 2.41 -23.46
N HIS A 351 -19.90 3.03 -22.38
CA HIS A 351 -20.65 4.18 -21.85
C HIS A 351 -20.25 5.42 -22.67
N LYS A 352 -20.78 5.49 -23.91
CA LYS A 352 -21.12 6.73 -24.58
C LYS A 352 -22.54 7.08 -24.13
N GLY A 353 -22.63 8.11 -23.32
CA GLY A 353 -23.87 8.72 -22.90
C GLY A 353 -23.56 9.97 -22.10
#